data_31ea087556dc6818b48130d9030c4f91
#
_entry.id   31ea087556dc6818b48130d9030c4f91
#
_cell.length_a   1.000
_cell.length_b   1.000
_cell.length_c   1.000
_cell.angle_alpha   90.00
_cell.angle_beta   90.00
_cell.angle_gamma   90.00
#
_symmetry.space_group_name_H-M   'P 1'
#
loop_
_entity.id
_entity.type
_entity.pdbx_description
1 polymer ?
#
loop_
_entity_poly.entity_id
_entity_poly.type
_entity_poly.pdbx_seq_one_letter_code
_entity_poly.pdbx_strand_id
1 'polypeptide(L)'
;MKTKEHQLDLRWLEAYRSQDPHFGLERMEALLALRGNPHLDCRVIHVAGTNGKGSTIATLSQLLRQAGLRVGVFTSPYLIHYNDQITINGEAISDQDLQTYLDSYQQLLQAEQSKAVFQGLTEFEVMTAIAYDYFAHEELDYVIMEVGMGGRLDSTNVCQPVLTAITSIGLDHVALLGPDLASIAREKAGIIKPGIPLVLGKLEAEASQVIEGIAIQKQAPITAYDRDYQVELEASCLSGQSFSYHSSKRETASYQVALLGHHQARNAALAISICDVLFEREGRELLSRELVDEALHQVVWPGRMEVVSQNPMILLDGAHNPHAVAPLIASLRELFPSQNKTILFTCIRTKALEEMLIQWQELENSRLILTTFEDPRAYSQEEIRAAAKKHQLEEVNWQEFLQNWQAEGNELLIVTGSLYFLSQVRPYLLKTEKSN
;
A
#
# COMPACT_ATOMS: atom_id res chain seq x y z
N MET A 1 -35.22 13.40 -9.22
CA MET A 1 -34.13 13.87 -10.10
C MET A 1 -32.97 12.93 -9.88
N LYS A 2 -32.61 12.11 -10.88
CA LYS A 2 -31.40 11.29 -10.81
C LYS A 2 -30.22 12.25 -10.92
N THR A 3 -29.44 12.42 -9.85
CA THR A 3 -28.13 13.07 -9.89
C THR A 3 -27.30 12.32 -10.94
N LYS A 4 -26.85 13.01 -11.97
CA LYS A 4 -25.84 12.48 -12.88
C LYS A 4 -24.60 12.18 -12.01
N GLU A 5 -24.22 10.91 -11.88
CA GLU A 5 -22.91 10.54 -11.40
C GLU A 5 -21.92 11.29 -12.30
N HIS A 6 -21.14 12.20 -11.72
CA HIS A 6 -20.05 12.85 -12.40
C HIS A 6 -18.94 11.78 -12.54
N GLN A 7 -18.85 11.20 -13.72
CA GLN A 7 -17.76 10.32 -14.06
C GLN A 7 -16.54 11.19 -14.34
N LEU A 8 -15.44 10.96 -13.60
CA LEU A 8 -14.16 11.65 -13.78
C LEU A 8 -13.70 11.55 -15.25
N ASP A 9 -13.23 12.65 -15.82
CA ASP A 9 -12.58 12.64 -17.13
C ASP A 9 -11.07 12.45 -16.98
N LEU A 10 -10.65 11.18 -17.00
CA LEU A 10 -9.25 10.77 -16.91
C LEU A 10 -8.55 10.58 -18.26
N ARG A 11 -9.25 10.79 -19.40
CA ARG A 11 -8.74 10.46 -20.74
C ARG A 11 -7.42 11.14 -21.07
N TRP A 12 -7.22 12.38 -20.63
CA TRP A 12 -5.96 13.08 -20.87
C TRP A 12 -4.80 12.52 -20.04
N LEU A 13 -5.05 11.99 -18.85
CA LEU A 13 -4.05 11.30 -18.00
C LEU A 13 -3.61 9.97 -18.58
N GLU A 14 -4.45 9.31 -19.37
CA GLU A 14 -4.10 8.03 -20.00
C GLU A 14 -2.87 8.17 -20.92
N ALA A 15 -2.66 9.34 -21.51
CA ALA A 15 -1.45 9.62 -22.30
C ALA A 15 -0.17 9.59 -21.46
N TYR A 16 -0.25 9.72 -20.13
CA TYR A 16 0.87 9.68 -19.19
C TYR A 16 1.05 8.32 -18.53
N ARG A 17 0.10 7.37 -18.68
CA ARG A 17 0.17 6.01 -18.10
C ARG A 17 1.23 5.13 -18.75
N SER A 18 1.46 5.29 -20.04
CA SER A 18 2.36 4.45 -20.83
C SER A 18 3.81 4.93 -20.82
N GLN A 19 4.13 6.00 -20.09
CA GLN A 19 5.49 6.50 -20.00
C GLN A 19 6.32 5.58 -19.12
N ASP A 20 7.49 5.18 -19.61
CA ASP A 20 8.49 4.52 -18.78
C ASP A 20 8.86 5.43 -17.60
N PRO A 21 9.01 4.89 -16.38
CA PRO A 21 9.38 5.72 -15.23
C PRO A 21 10.73 6.38 -15.48
N HIS A 22 10.72 7.69 -15.63
CA HIS A 22 11.90 8.51 -15.72
C HIS A 22 12.22 9.01 -14.31
N PHE A 23 13.29 8.49 -13.73
CA PHE A 23 13.73 8.90 -12.40
C PHE A 23 14.25 10.33 -12.40
N GLY A 24 13.91 11.09 -11.37
CA GLY A 24 14.31 12.48 -11.18
C GLY A 24 13.19 13.27 -10.48
N LEU A 25 13.56 14.27 -9.71
CA LEU A 25 12.61 15.13 -8.99
C LEU A 25 12.34 16.45 -9.73
N GLU A 26 13.12 16.75 -10.78
CA GLU A 26 13.10 18.04 -11.47
C GLU A 26 11.73 18.36 -12.08
N ARG A 27 11.02 17.35 -12.61
CA ARG A 27 9.66 17.52 -13.15
C ARG A 27 8.66 17.85 -12.04
N MET A 28 8.75 17.13 -10.91
CA MET A 28 7.89 17.40 -9.75
C MET A 28 8.15 18.77 -9.15
N GLU A 29 9.42 19.15 -8.96
CA GLU A 29 9.80 20.47 -8.46
C GLU A 29 9.29 21.58 -9.41
N ALA A 30 9.46 21.42 -10.72
CA ALA A 30 8.96 22.35 -11.71
C ALA A 30 7.41 22.44 -11.71
N LEU A 31 6.72 21.29 -11.61
CA LEU A 31 5.25 21.24 -11.59
C LEU A 31 4.68 21.90 -10.34
N LEU A 32 5.24 21.61 -9.16
CA LEU A 32 4.82 22.21 -7.91
C LEU A 32 5.16 23.71 -7.84
N ALA A 33 6.28 24.13 -8.45
CA ALA A 33 6.65 25.56 -8.53
C ALA A 33 5.60 26.38 -9.31
N LEU A 34 4.96 25.80 -10.33
CA LEU A 34 3.85 26.44 -11.06
C LEU A 34 2.60 26.66 -10.18
N ARG A 35 2.50 25.94 -9.06
CA ARG A 35 1.42 26.02 -8.08
C ARG A 35 1.84 26.71 -6.79
N GLY A 36 3.03 27.34 -6.75
CA GLY A 36 3.53 28.04 -5.57
C GLY A 36 4.16 27.15 -4.50
N ASN A 37 4.57 25.91 -4.85
CA ASN A 37 5.18 24.92 -3.97
C ASN A 37 4.31 24.45 -2.78
N PRO A 38 3.06 24.02 -3.00
CA PRO A 38 2.12 23.69 -1.93
C PRO A 38 2.61 22.56 -1.00
N HIS A 39 3.50 21.67 -1.48
CA HIS A 39 4.10 20.61 -0.70
C HIS A 39 4.92 21.08 0.50
N LEU A 40 5.38 22.34 0.51
CA LEU A 40 6.15 22.93 1.62
C LEU A 40 5.27 23.34 2.78
N ASP A 41 3.96 23.53 2.54
CA ASP A 41 2.98 23.88 3.59
C ASP A 41 2.43 22.64 4.30
N CYS A 42 2.71 21.42 3.78
CA CYS A 42 2.24 20.18 4.35
C CYS A 42 3.18 19.63 5.43
N ARG A 43 2.65 19.25 6.59
CA ARG A 43 3.38 18.50 7.63
C ARG A 43 3.38 17.01 7.31
N VAL A 44 4.37 16.56 6.55
CA VAL A 44 4.39 15.24 5.93
C VAL A 44 5.01 14.17 6.84
N ILE A 45 4.31 13.04 6.99
CA ILE A 45 4.87 11.76 7.44
C ILE A 45 5.11 10.93 6.18
N HIS A 46 6.37 10.63 5.87
CA HIS A 46 6.75 10.00 4.60
C HIS A 46 7.07 8.52 4.79
N VAL A 47 6.34 7.63 4.13
CA VAL A 47 6.39 6.18 4.36
C VAL A 47 6.87 5.44 3.12
N ALA A 48 8.05 4.79 3.22
CA ALA A 48 8.59 3.88 2.20
C ALA A 48 8.58 2.42 2.68
N GLY A 49 8.86 1.51 1.77
CA GLY A 49 8.98 0.08 2.07
C GLY A 49 8.65 -0.79 0.87
N THR A 50 9.01 -2.06 0.92
CA THR A 50 8.59 -3.01 -0.12
C THR A 50 7.14 -3.42 0.12
N ASN A 51 6.84 -4.01 1.27
CA ASN A 51 5.50 -4.43 1.68
C ASN A 51 5.08 -3.73 2.97
N GLY A 52 3.79 -3.72 3.29
CA GLY A 52 3.26 -3.18 4.55
C GLY A 52 2.99 -1.68 4.58
N LYS A 53 3.40 -0.89 3.56
CA LYS A 53 3.17 0.56 3.52
C LYS A 53 1.70 0.91 3.78
N GLY A 54 0.80 0.49 2.91
CA GLY A 54 -0.62 0.82 3.00
C GLY A 54 -1.26 0.39 4.34
N SER A 55 -0.96 -0.83 4.85
CA SER A 55 -1.47 -1.28 6.16
C SER A 55 -0.94 -0.42 7.32
N THR A 56 0.35 -0.06 7.29
CA THR A 56 0.95 0.84 8.30
C THR A 56 0.32 2.23 8.23
N ILE A 57 0.11 2.76 7.03
CA ILE A 57 -0.53 4.07 6.78
C ILE A 57 -1.98 4.08 7.26
N ALA A 58 -2.76 3.04 6.94
CA ALA A 58 -4.14 2.92 7.40
C ALA A 58 -4.23 2.89 8.93
N THR A 59 -3.36 2.11 9.58
CA THR A 59 -3.28 2.04 11.04
C THR A 59 -2.84 3.37 11.65
N LEU A 60 -1.79 4.01 11.10
CA LEU A 60 -1.31 5.31 11.57
C LEU A 60 -2.37 6.40 11.42
N SER A 61 -3.03 6.46 10.25
CA SER A 61 -4.13 7.40 10.03
C SER A 61 -5.23 7.24 11.08
N GLN A 62 -5.60 5.99 11.40
CA GLN A 62 -6.61 5.73 12.41
C GLN A 62 -6.16 6.13 13.82
N LEU A 63 -4.89 5.88 14.20
CA LEU A 63 -4.31 6.33 15.48
C LEU A 63 -4.34 7.86 15.60
N LEU A 64 -3.92 8.57 14.57
CA LEU A 64 -3.92 10.04 14.56
C LEU A 64 -5.35 10.62 14.63
N ARG A 65 -6.31 9.98 13.94
CA ARG A 65 -7.73 10.36 14.01
C ARG A 65 -8.31 10.16 15.41
N GLN A 66 -7.96 9.07 16.10
CA GLN A 66 -8.36 8.85 17.49
C GLN A 66 -7.76 9.90 18.45
N ALA A 67 -6.62 10.49 18.09
CA ALA A 67 -6.08 11.65 18.79
C ALA A 67 -6.84 12.97 18.48
N GLY A 68 -7.91 12.93 17.71
CA GLY A 68 -8.69 14.11 17.29
C GLY A 68 -8.03 14.94 16.20
N LEU A 69 -7.08 14.37 15.45
CA LEU A 69 -6.32 15.06 14.40
C LEU A 69 -6.98 14.90 13.03
N ARG A 70 -6.85 15.92 12.20
CA ARG A 70 -7.29 15.89 10.80
C ARG A 70 -6.14 15.48 9.90
N VAL A 71 -6.26 14.34 9.23
CA VAL A 71 -5.17 13.65 8.53
C VAL A 71 -5.48 13.47 7.05
N GLY A 72 -4.63 14.02 6.18
CA GLY A 72 -4.59 13.72 4.76
C GLY A 72 -3.76 12.45 4.51
N VAL A 73 -4.17 11.63 3.55
CA VAL A 73 -3.44 10.42 3.17
C VAL A 73 -3.38 10.30 1.65
N PHE A 74 -2.17 10.12 1.12
CA PHE A 74 -1.93 9.76 -0.28
C PHE A 74 -1.36 8.35 -0.37
N THR A 75 -2.05 7.47 -1.10
CA THR A 75 -1.66 6.06 -1.28
C THR A 75 -1.78 5.63 -2.74
N SER A 76 -1.02 4.62 -3.15
CA SER A 76 -1.07 4.05 -4.50
C SER A 76 -0.71 2.57 -4.52
N PRO A 77 -1.29 1.81 -5.47
CA PRO A 77 -2.38 2.18 -6.36
C PRO A 77 -3.73 2.23 -5.64
N TYR A 78 -4.75 2.82 -6.27
CA TYR A 78 -6.13 2.71 -5.80
C TYR A 78 -6.67 1.28 -5.99
N LEU A 79 -7.64 0.90 -5.17
CA LEU A 79 -8.27 -0.42 -5.25
C LEU A 79 -9.72 -0.36 -5.74
N ILE A 80 -10.48 0.66 -5.37
CA ILE A 80 -11.93 0.74 -5.66
C ILE A 80 -12.19 1.87 -6.64
N HIS A 81 -11.89 3.10 -6.22
CA HIS A 81 -12.10 4.30 -7.02
C HIS A 81 -10.80 5.08 -7.16
N TYR A 82 -10.66 5.79 -8.25
CA TYR A 82 -9.49 6.63 -8.53
C TYR A 82 -9.22 7.65 -7.42
N ASN A 83 -10.28 8.16 -6.82
CA ASN A 83 -10.30 9.09 -5.70
C ASN A 83 -9.66 8.55 -4.42
N ASP A 84 -9.68 7.21 -4.23
CA ASP A 84 -9.18 6.57 -3.00
C ASP A 84 -7.69 6.84 -2.76
N GLN A 85 -6.98 7.32 -3.79
CA GLN A 85 -5.58 7.70 -3.65
C GLN A 85 -5.39 8.93 -2.75
N ILE A 86 -6.40 9.81 -2.65
CA ILE A 86 -6.37 11.06 -1.89
C ILE A 86 -7.53 11.05 -0.90
N THR A 87 -7.24 10.89 0.38
CA THR A 87 -8.28 10.86 1.41
C THR A 87 -7.99 11.85 2.53
N ILE A 88 -9.03 12.36 3.18
CA ILE A 88 -8.96 13.12 4.42
C ILE A 88 -9.82 12.42 5.45
N ASN A 89 -9.22 12.06 6.59
CA ASN A 89 -9.89 11.28 7.65
C ASN A 89 -10.61 10.02 7.14
N GLY A 90 -10.04 9.36 6.10
CA GLY A 90 -10.58 8.15 5.50
C GLY A 90 -11.69 8.38 4.48
N GLU A 91 -12.10 9.61 4.23
CA GLU A 91 -13.03 9.98 3.16
C GLU A 91 -12.27 10.39 1.92
N ALA A 92 -12.58 9.78 0.78
CA ALA A 92 -11.93 10.10 -0.48
C ALA A 92 -12.30 11.51 -0.97
N ILE A 93 -11.37 12.17 -1.66
CA ILE A 93 -11.65 13.44 -2.35
C ILE A 93 -12.90 13.29 -3.24
N SER A 94 -13.77 14.29 -3.24
CA SER A 94 -15.00 14.24 -4.05
C SER A 94 -14.69 14.22 -5.55
N ASP A 95 -15.57 13.61 -6.38
CA ASP A 95 -15.44 13.67 -7.85
C ASP A 95 -15.34 15.09 -8.34
N GLN A 96 -16.10 16.01 -7.76
CA GLN A 96 -16.12 17.41 -8.15
C GLN A 96 -14.78 18.10 -7.85
N ASP A 97 -14.22 17.90 -6.66
CA ASP A 97 -12.95 18.51 -6.27
C ASP A 97 -11.81 17.91 -7.10
N LEU A 98 -11.75 16.59 -7.22
CA LEU A 98 -10.73 15.94 -8.03
C LEU A 98 -10.81 16.39 -9.50
N GLN A 99 -12.02 16.49 -10.10
CA GLN A 99 -12.17 16.99 -11.46
C GLN A 99 -11.70 18.44 -11.60
N THR A 100 -11.97 19.28 -10.60
CA THR A 100 -11.51 20.68 -10.59
C THR A 100 -9.97 20.77 -10.62
N TYR A 101 -9.29 19.94 -9.81
CA TYR A 101 -7.82 19.86 -9.83
C TYR A 101 -7.31 19.29 -11.16
N LEU A 102 -7.93 18.22 -11.66
CA LEU A 102 -7.58 17.60 -12.95
C LEU A 102 -7.66 18.60 -14.10
N ASP A 103 -8.75 19.35 -14.19
CA ASP A 103 -8.96 20.36 -15.24
C ASP A 103 -7.93 21.51 -15.13
N SER A 104 -7.63 21.94 -13.90
CA SER A 104 -6.63 22.97 -13.65
C SER A 104 -5.22 22.54 -14.05
N TYR A 105 -4.82 21.30 -13.70
CA TYR A 105 -3.53 20.75 -14.09
C TYR A 105 -3.43 20.45 -15.58
N GLN A 106 -4.52 20.02 -16.22
CA GLN A 106 -4.58 19.86 -17.67
C GLN A 106 -4.31 21.17 -18.39
N GLN A 107 -4.99 22.27 -18.00
CA GLN A 107 -4.78 23.59 -18.57
C GLN A 107 -3.36 24.10 -18.35
N LEU A 108 -2.82 23.91 -17.13
CA LEU A 108 -1.47 24.29 -16.78
C LEU A 108 -0.43 23.57 -17.66
N LEU A 109 -0.55 22.25 -17.80
CA LEU A 109 0.36 21.44 -18.60
C LEU A 109 0.24 21.72 -20.10
N GLN A 110 -0.96 22.03 -20.59
CA GLN A 110 -1.15 22.47 -21.98
C GLN A 110 -0.44 23.82 -22.28
N ALA A 111 -0.50 24.75 -21.33
CA ALA A 111 0.20 26.04 -21.47
C ALA A 111 1.73 25.88 -21.43
N GLU A 112 2.24 24.89 -20.70
CA GLU A 112 3.65 24.66 -20.44
C GLU A 112 4.26 23.49 -21.26
N GLN A 113 3.46 22.87 -22.15
CA GLN A 113 3.85 21.65 -22.88
C GLN A 113 5.13 21.78 -23.73
N SER A 114 5.52 23.00 -24.11
CA SER A 114 6.76 23.25 -24.86
C SER A 114 8.02 23.22 -24.00
N LYS A 115 7.90 23.23 -22.66
CA LYS A 115 9.05 23.18 -21.74
C LYS A 115 9.62 21.78 -21.68
N ALA A 116 10.90 21.65 -21.97
CA ALA A 116 11.62 20.36 -22.00
C ALA A 116 11.55 19.61 -20.65
N VAL A 117 11.43 20.33 -19.52
CA VAL A 117 11.34 19.73 -18.20
C VAL A 117 10.13 18.80 -18.02
N PHE A 118 9.03 19.02 -18.74
CA PHE A 118 7.81 18.18 -18.63
C PHE A 118 7.79 17.00 -19.60
N GLN A 119 8.86 16.80 -20.40
CA GLN A 119 8.97 15.60 -21.23
C GLN A 119 9.08 14.35 -20.35
N GLY A 120 8.28 13.33 -20.64
CA GLY A 120 8.23 12.08 -19.86
C GLY A 120 7.55 12.21 -18.50
N LEU A 121 6.73 13.26 -18.28
CA LEU A 121 5.87 13.39 -17.11
C LEU A 121 4.94 12.17 -17.03
N THR A 122 4.71 11.64 -15.82
CA THR A 122 3.89 10.46 -15.58
C THR A 122 2.57 10.81 -14.88
N GLU A 123 1.57 9.95 -15.03
CA GLU A 123 0.30 10.05 -14.29
C GLU A 123 0.54 10.14 -12.77
N PHE A 124 1.49 9.35 -12.24
CA PHE A 124 1.81 9.36 -10.81
C PHE A 124 2.38 10.70 -10.35
N GLU A 125 3.22 11.36 -11.15
CA GLU A 125 3.73 12.69 -10.85
C GLU A 125 2.60 13.72 -10.81
N VAL A 126 1.68 13.70 -11.77
CA VAL A 126 0.52 14.60 -11.79
C VAL A 126 -0.36 14.38 -10.55
N MET A 127 -0.69 13.12 -10.23
CA MET A 127 -1.52 12.81 -9.07
C MET A 127 -0.84 13.16 -7.75
N THR A 128 0.47 12.96 -7.65
CA THR A 128 1.25 13.40 -6.48
C THR A 128 1.21 14.91 -6.31
N ALA A 129 1.33 15.66 -7.41
CA ALA A 129 1.24 17.12 -7.36
C ALA A 129 -0.17 17.60 -6.96
N ILE A 130 -1.22 16.98 -7.52
CA ILE A 130 -2.61 17.25 -7.13
C ILE A 130 -2.83 16.96 -5.66
N ALA A 131 -2.30 15.84 -5.15
CA ALA A 131 -2.44 15.48 -3.74
C ALA A 131 -1.82 16.55 -2.81
N TYR A 132 -0.60 16.99 -3.09
CA TYR A 132 0.04 18.06 -2.32
C TYR A 132 -0.73 19.37 -2.40
N ASP A 133 -1.20 19.75 -3.60
CA ASP A 133 -1.96 20.97 -3.83
C ASP A 133 -3.31 20.94 -3.09
N TYR A 134 -4.02 19.82 -3.16
CA TYR A 134 -5.27 19.60 -2.42
C TYR A 134 -5.06 19.70 -0.90
N PHE A 135 -4.08 18.96 -0.38
CA PHE A 135 -3.79 18.93 1.07
C PHE A 135 -3.33 20.29 1.62
N ALA A 136 -2.61 21.08 0.84
CA ALA A 136 -2.17 22.41 1.26
C ALA A 136 -3.33 23.42 1.39
N HIS A 137 -4.45 23.20 0.68
CA HIS A 137 -5.65 24.04 0.80
C HIS A 137 -6.63 23.56 1.88
N GLU A 138 -6.32 22.43 2.52
CA GLU A 138 -7.11 21.87 3.60
C GLU A 138 -6.42 22.12 4.96
N GLU A 139 -7.20 22.40 6.01
CA GLU A 139 -6.66 22.58 7.37
C GLU A 139 -6.31 21.20 7.97
N LEU A 140 -5.14 20.66 7.65
CA LEU A 140 -4.68 19.35 8.10
C LEU A 140 -3.60 19.45 9.16
N ASP A 141 -3.68 18.59 10.19
CA ASP A 141 -2.62 18.45 11.18
C ASP A 141 -1.42 17.72 10.60
N TYR A 142 -1.66 16.68 9.81
CA TYR A 142 -0.63 15.87 9.11
C TYR A 142 -1.10 15.39 7.76
N VAL A 143 -0.11 15.15 6.90
CA VAL A 143 -0.28 14.45 5.62
C VAL A 143 0.61 13.21 5.62
N ILE A 144 0.04 12.02 5.40
CA ILE A 144 0.80 10.77 5.25
C ILE A 144 0.97 10.51 3.75
N MET A 145 2.22 10.48 3.28
CA MET A 145 2.55 10.24 1.87
C MET A 145 3.18 8.86 1.71
N GLU A 146 2.51 8.01 0.92
CA GLU A 146 3.06 6.72 0.51
C GLU A 146 4.03 6.90 -0.64
N VAL A 147 5.25 6.39 -0.50
CA VAL A 147 6.20 6.26 -1.62
C VAL A 147 5.65 5.26 -2.64
N GLY A 148 5.55 5.67 -3.89
CA GLY A 148 5.10 4.79 -4.98
C GLY A 148 6.11 3.70 -5.27
N MET A 149 7.37 4.07 -5.53
CA MET A 149 8.44 3.14 -5.83
C MET A 149 9.81 3.66 -5.41
N GLY A 150 10.63 2.77 -4.81
CA GLY A 150 11.96 3.16 -4.33
C GLY A 150 11.88 4.11 -3.15
N GLY A 151 12.24 5.36 -3.33
CA GLY A 151 12.20 6.43 -2.33
C GLY A 151 13.01 7.63 -2.77
N ARG A 152 14.30 7.46 -3.07
CA ARG A 152 15.25 8.56 -3.37
C ARG A 152 14.78 9.48 -4.52
N LEU A 153 14.27 8.90 -5.58
CA LEU A 153 13.79 9.60 -6.79
C LEU A 153 12.28 9.44 -6.99
N ASP A 154 11.57 9.04 -5.95
CA ASP A 154 10.12 8.96 -5.99
C ASP A 154 9.50 10.36 -5.99
N SER A 155 8.44 10.55 -6.76
CA SER A 155 7.73 11.82 -6.91
C SER A 155 7.29 12.44 -5.58
N THR A 156 7.02 11.61 -4.57
CA THR A 156 6.63 12.06 -3.23
C THR A 156 7.79 12.66 -2.43
N ASN A 157 9.07 12.38 -2.83
CA ASN A 157 10.26 12.77 -2.04
C ASN A 157 10.69 14.25 -2.19
N VAL A 158 9.87 15.07 -2.82
CA VAL A 158 10.03 16.54 -2.88
C VAL A 158 9.73 17.23 -1.55
N CYS A 159 9.08 16.54 -0.63
CA CYS A 159 8.66 17.09 0.67
C CYS A 159 9.80 17.26 1.68
N GLN A 160 9.53 18.10 2.70
CA GLN A 160 10.30 18.21 3.94
C GLN A 160 9.50 17.54 5.06
N PRO A 161 9.68 16.23 5.31
CA PRO A 161 8.84 15.50 6.25
C PRO A 161 9.15 15.86 7.70
N VAL A 162 8.15 15.72 8.58
CA VAL A 162 8.34 15.82 10.04
C VAL A 162 8.83 14.49 10.63
N LEU A 163 8.56 13.38 9.94
CA LEU A 163 8.99 12.02 10.27
C LEU A 163 9.05 11.16 9.02
N THR A 164 10.01 10.24 8.97
CA THR A 164 10.11 9.23 7.91
C THR A 164 9.97 7.82 8.48
N ALA A 165 9.40 6.89 7.70
CA ALA A 165 9.29 5.50 8.10
C ALA A 165 9.61 4.55 6.94
N ILE A 166 10.26 3.40 7.26
CA ILE A 166 10.52 2.33 6.29
C ILE A 166 9.95 1.03 6.86
N THR A 167 8.95 0.47 6.19
CA THR A 167 8.17 -0.67 6.71
C THR A 167 8.90 -1.99 6.60
N SER A 168 9.41 -2.32 5.42
CA SER A 168 10.15 -3.55 5.12
C SER A 168 11.04 -3.37 3.89
N ILE A 169 12.05 -4.22 3.78
CA ILE A 169 12.89 -4.35 2.59
C ILE A 169 12.79 -5.78 2.07
N GLY A 170 12.55 -5.94 0.79
CA GLY A 170 12.48 -7.23 0.11
C GLY A 170 12.73 -7.04 -1.38
N LEU A 171 13.04 -8.13 -2.08
CA LEU A 171 13.26 -8.10 -3.52
C LEU A 171 11.96 -7.79 -4.24
N ASP A 172 11.87 -6.62 -4.82
CA ASP A 172 10.82 -6.16 -5.69
C ASP A 172 11.36 -5.05 -6.61
N HIS A 173 10.82 -4.93 -7.82
CA HIS A 173 11.29 -3.96 -8.81
C HIS A 173 12.81 -4.02 -9.06
N VAL A 174 13.40 -5.22 -9.02
CA VAL A 174 14.87 -5.43 -9.08
C VAL A 174 15.52 -4.83 -10.33
N ALA A 175 14.81 -4.78 -11.46
CA ALA A 175 15.29 -4.15 -12.68
C ALA A 175 15.51 -2.64 -12.55
N LEU A 176 14.85 -1.98 -11.60
CA LEU A 176 14.88 -0.53 -11.39
C LEU A 176 15.64 -0.14 -10.11
N LEU A 177 15.47 -0.91 -9.04
CA LEU A 177 15.99 -0.57 -7.71
C LEU A 177 17.31 -1.28 -7.37
N GLY A 178 17.71 -2.25 -8.20
CA GLY A 178 18.92 -3.05 -8.02
C GLY A 178 18.65 -4.50 -7.61
N PRO A 179 19.67 -5.37 -7.79
CA PRO A 179 19.49 -6.83 -7.72
C PRO A 179 19.50 -7.40 -6.30
N ASP A 180 19.83 -6.62 -5.28
CA ASP A 180 20.04 -7.07 -3.90
C ASP A 180 19.33 -6.18 -2.86
N LEU A 181 19.22 -6.69 -1.63
CA LEU A 181 18.56 -5.96 -0.52
C LEU A 181 19.27 -4.66 -0.18
N ALA A 182 20.61 -4.60 -0.29
CA ALA A 182 21.39 -3.41 0.01
C ALA A 182 21.10 -2.27 -0.98
N SER A 183 20.97 -2.58 -2.26
CA SER A 183 20.60 -1.62 -3.30
C SER A 183 19.20 -1.06 -3.10
N ILE A 184 18.22 -1.95 -2.87
CA ILE A 184 16.84 -1.57 -2.61
C ILE A 184 16.73 -0.74 -1.30
N ALA A 185 17.48 -1.13 -0.25
CA ALA A 185 17.57 -0.38 0.99
C ALA A 185 18.11 1.04 0.78
N ARG A 186 19.15 1.21 -0.06
CA ARG A 186 19.71 2.52 -0.41
C ARG A 186 18.70 3.43 -1.11
N GLU A 187 17.95 2.90 -2.08
CA GLU A 187 16.91 3.65 -2.77
C GLU A 187 15.79 4.09 -1.80
N LYS A 188 15.34 3.19 -0.91
CA LYS A 188 14.29 3.52 0.07
C LYS A 188 14.79 4.49 1.14
N ALA A 189 16.04 4.36 1.59
CA ALA A 189 16.66 5.29 2.53
C ALA A 189 16.84 6.70 1.96
N GLY A 190 16.61 6.91 0.67
CA GLY A 190 16.59 8.22 0.05
C GLY A 190 15.55 9.19 0.61
N ILE A 191 14.50 8.68 1.28
CA ILE A 191 13.50 9.52 1.95
C ILE A 191 14.01 10.14 3.26
N ILE A 192 15.09 9.61 3.85
CA ILE A 192 15.65 10.11 5.10
C ILE A 192 16.20 11.52 4.87
N LYS A 193 15.82 12.48 5.71
CA LYS A 193 16.27 13.88 5.64
C LYS A 193 17.12 14.24 6.87
N PRO A 194 18.05 15.22 6.75
CA PRO A 194 18.92 15.61 7.86
C PRO A 194 18.13 15.99 9.13
N GLY A 195 18.46 15.35 10.26
CA GLY A 195 17.85 15.64 11.56
C GLY A 195 16.39 15.21 11.73
N ILE A 196 15.78 14.59 10.72
CA ILE A 196 14.38 14.14 10.77
C ILE A 196 14.32 12.71 11.30
N PRO A 197 13.45 12.38 12.28
CA PRO A 197 13.32 11.05 12.83
C PRO A 197 12.97 10.00 11.77
N LEU A 198 13.58 8.82 11.94
CA LEU A 198 13.32 7.63 11.16
C LEU A 198 12.79 6.52 12.06
N VAL A 199 11.65 5.93 11.69
CA VAL A 199 11.12 4.72 12.34
C VAL A 199 11.22 3.55 11.37
N LEU A 200 11.85 2.46 11.84
CA LEU A 200 12.10 1.26 11.04
C LEU A 200 11.22 0.11 11.50
N GLY A 201 10.52 -0.53 10.56
CA GLY A 201 9.90 -1.82 10.77
C GLY A 201 10.93 -2.96 10.86
N LYS A 202 10.46 -4.21 10.88
CA LYS A 202 11.35 -5.37 10.91
C LYS A 202 12.09 -5.52 9.58
N LEU A 203 13.40 -5.46 9.63
CA LEU A 203 14.31 -5.56 8.48
C LEU A 203 15.31 -6.71 8.65
N GLU A 204 15.78 -7.24 7.52
CA GLU A 204 16.95 -8.11 7.52
C GLU A 204 18.22 -7.32 7.86
N ALA A 205 19.20 -7.96 8.50
CA ALA A 205 20.40 -7.31 9.03
C ALA A 205 21.17 -6.51 7.96
N GLU A 206 21.31 -7.04 6.76
CA GLU A 206 21.99 -6.36 5.64
C GLU A 206 21.29 -5.03 5.28
N ALA A 207 19.97 -5.05 5.15
CA ALA A 207 19.18 -3.86 4.83
C ALA A 207 19.20 -2.84 5.98
N SER A 208 19.10 -3.31 7.23
CA SER A 208 19.17 -2.46 8.42
C SER A 208 20.49 -1.70 8.49
N GLN A 209 21.62 -2.38 8.31
CA GLN A 209 22.96 -1.76 8.31
C GLN A 209 23.09 -0.64 7.28
N VAL A 210 22.58 -0.83 6.08
CA VAL A 210 22.61 0.20 5.03
C VAL A 210 21.79 1.42 5.42
N ILE A 211 20.54 1.21 5.90
CA ILE A 211 19.63 2.28 6.25
C ILE A 211 20.13 3.05 7.48
N GLU A 212 20.57 2.35 8.52
CA GLU A 212 21.11 2.95 9.74
C GLU A 212 22.40 3.74 9.44
N GLY A 213 23.27 3.23 8.57
CA GLY A 213 24.46 3.96 8.12
C GLY A 213 24.13 5.30 7.44
N ILE A 214 23.09 5.32 6.60
CA ILE A 214 22.60 6.56 5.94
C ILE A 214 21.95 7.50 6.98
N ALA A 215 21.17 6.97 7.91
CA ALA A 215 20.52 7.78 8.95
C ALA A 215 21.54 8.45 9.88
N ILE A 216 22.58 7.72 10.26
CA ILE A 216 23.71 8.26 11.07
C ILE A 216 24.41 9.40 10.31
N GLN A 217 24.72 9.22 9.01
CA GLN A 217 25.33 10.27 8.18
C GLN A 217 24.45 11.53 8.11
N LYS A 218 23.13 11.35 8.11
CA LYS A 218 22.13 12.44 8.09
C LYS A 218 21.76 12.96 9.50
N GLN A 219 22.36 12.42 10.55
CA GLN A 219 22.02 12.74 11.95
C GLN A 219 20.53 12.57 12.25
N ALA A 220 19.87 11.65 11.57
CA ALA A 220 18.47 11.31 11.75
C ALA A 220 18.31 10.39 12.96
N PRO A 221 17.55 10.78 14.01
CA PRO A 221 17.26 9.88 15.14
C PRO A 221 16.52 8.62 14.65
N ILE A 222 16.95 7.45 15.11
CA ILE A 222 16.43 6.16 14.67
C ILE A 222 15.67 5.50 15.81
N THR A 223 14.43 5.08 15.53
CA THR A 223 13.67 4.12 16.35
C THR A 223 13.48 2.84 15.51
N ALA A 224 13.99 1.71 15.97
CA ALA A 224 14.04 0.47 15.18
C ALA A 224 13.35 -0.70 15.89
N TYR A 225 12.68 -1.55 15.08
CA TYR A 225 12.16 -2.84 15.53
C TYR A 225 13.30 -3.72 16.10
N ASP A 226 12.99 -4.60 17.04
CA ASP A 226 13.90 -5.46 17.82
C ASP A 226 14.87 -4.72 18.76
N ARG A 227 14.99 -3.40 18.68
CA ARG A 227 15.84 -2.58 19.58
C ARG A 227 15.01 -1.67 20.50
N ASP A 228 14.11 -0.88 19.92
CA ASP A 228 13.35 0.15 20.63
C ASP A 228 11.91 -0.26 20.89
N TYR A 229 11.38 -1.15 20.02
CA TYR A 229 10.07 -1.77 20.15
C TYR A 229 10.02 -3.15 19.47
N GLN A 230 9.07 -3.99 19.89
CA GLN A 230 8.85 -5.32 19.32
C GLN A 230 7.43 -5.82 19.57
N VAL A 231 7.04 -6.88 18.86
CA VAL A 231 5.78 -7.59 19.11
C VAL A 231 6.02 -9.05 19.44
N GLU A 232 5.20 -9.56 20.34
CA GLU A 232 5.00 -10.98 20.54
C GLU A 232 3.61 -11.36 20.03
N LEU A 233 3.57 -12.29 19.07
CA LEU A 233 2.32 -12.74 18.46
C LEU A 233 1.55 -13.61 19.44
N GLU A 234 0.26 -13.38 19.60
CA GLU A 234 -0.59 -14.12 20.52
C GLU A 234 -1.54 -15.06 19.76
N ALA A 235 -2.57 -14.51 19.14
CA ALA A 235 -3.60 -15.29 18.46
C ALA A 235 -4.03 -14.65 17.14
N SER A 236 -4.35 -15.50 16.17
CA SER A 236 -4.97 -15.11 14.91
C SER A 236 -6.39 -15.65 14.85
N CYS A 237 -7.34 -14.80 14.46
CA CYS A 237 -8.72 -15.20 14.21
C CYS A 237 -9.34 -14.32 13.10
N LEU A 238 -10.53 -14.65 12.65
CA LEU A 238 -11.20 -13.89 11.58
C LEU A 238 -11.61 -12.46 11.98
N SER A 239 -11.54 -12.10 13.26
CA SER A 239 -11.74 -10.72 13.72
C SER A 239 -10.43 -9.92 13.81
N GLY A 240 -9.28 -10.53 13.54
CA GLY A 240 -8.00 -9.84 13.53
C GLY A 240 -6.84 -10.62 14.11
N GLN A 241 -5.74 -9.92 14.30
CA GLN A 241 -4.48 -10.43 14.84
C GLN A 241 -4.20 -9.84 16.22
N SER A 242 -4.10 -10.68 17.24
CA SER A 242 -3.72 -10.27 18.61
C SER A 242 -2.21 -10.33 18.81
N PHE A 243 -1.67 -9.38 19.56
CA PHE A 243 -0.23 -9.30 19.85
C PHE A 243 0.05 -8.48 21.10
N SER A 244 1.11 -8.81 21.83
CA SER A 244 1.70 -7.94 22.86
C SER A 244 2.69 -6.98 22.22
N TYR A 245 2.56 -5.68 22.53
CA TYR A 245 3.48 -4.62 22.10
C TYR A 245 4.40 -4.23 23.25
N HIS A 246 5.69 -4.26 23.01
CA HIS A 246 6.75 -3.89 23.95
C HIS A 246 7.52 -2.70 23.40
N SER A 247 7.68 -1.66 24.19
CA SER A 247 8.54 -0.52 23.84
C SER A 247 9.08 0.17 25.10
N SER A 248 10.12 0.99 24.92
CA SER A 248 10.67 1.80 26.00
C SER A 248 9.80 3.04 26.32
N LYS A 249 8.80 3.35 25.47
CA LYS A 249 8.00 4.58 25.55
C LYS A 249 6.66 4.40 26.27
N ARG A 250 6.17 3.15 26.36
CA ARG A 250 4.90 2.82 27.03
C ARG A 250 4.94 1.47 27.70
N GLU A 251 4.05 1.27 28.65
CA GLU A 251 3.90 -0.04 29.29
C GLU A 251 3.50 -1.12 28.27
N THR A 252 4.00 -2.33 28.49
CA THR A 252 3.63 -3.49 27.68
C THR A 252 2.12 -3.71 27.76
N ALA A 253 1.50 -3.87 26.59
CA ALA A 253 0.07 -4.12 26.48
C ALA A 253 -0.25 -5.06 25.33
N SER A 254 -1.28 -5.90 25.51
CA SER A 254 -1.86 -6.68 24.43
C SER A 254 -2.89 -5.84 23.67
N TYR A 255 -2.85 -5.95 22.35
CA TYR A 255 -3.74 -5.28 21.40
C TYR A 255 -4.26 -6.29 20.37
N GLN A 256 -5.34 -5.90 19.69
CA GLN A 256 -5.84 -6.62 18.52
C GLN A 256 -6.03 -5.64 17.34
N VAL A 257 -5.35 -5.90 16.22
CA VAL A 257 -5.62 -5.17 14.97
C VAL A 257 -6.63 -5.94 14.13
N ALA A 258 -7.62 -5.24 13.57
CA ALA A 258 -8.68 -5.86 12.76
C ALA A 258 -8.20 -6.45 11.43
N LEU A 259 -6.96 -6.18 11.01
CA LEU A 259 -6.36 -6.76 9.82
C LEU A 259 -5.83 -8.17 10.08
N LEU A 260 -6.04 -9.08 9.11
CA LEU A 260 -5.67 -10.49 9.22
C LEU A 260 -4.19 -10.72 8.87
N GLY A 261 -3.55 -11.63 9.61
CA GLY A 261 -2.20 -12.13 9.35
C GLY A 261 -1.12 -11.52 10.26
N HIS A 262 -0.13 -12.35 10.61
CA HIS A 262 0.96 -12.01 11.55
C HIS A 262 1.74 -10.75 11.18
N HIS A 263 1.90 -10.48 9.89
CA HIS A 263 2.57 -9.29 9.41
C HIS A 263 1.82 -8.00 9.77
N GLN A 264 0.50 -8.07 9.99
CA GLN A 264 -0.30 -6.91 10.36
C GLN A 264 -0.04 -6.46 11.81
N ALA A 265 0.29 -7.39 12.72
CA ALA A 265 0.76 -7.03 14.06
C ALA A 265 2.03 -6.18 14.01
N ARG A 266 2.98 -6.53 13.12
CA ARG A 266 4.21 -5.75 12.92
C ARG A 266 3.95 -4.40 12.26
N ASN A 267 3.04 -4.34 11.29
CA ASN A 267 2.62 -3.09 10.67
C ASN A 267 1.93 -2.15 11.68
N ALA A 268 1.07 -2.72 12.54
CA ALA A 268 0.40 -1.99 13.61
C ALA A 268 1.40 -1.47 14.66
N ALA A 269 2.36 -2.30 15.07
CA ALA A 269 3.41 -1.90 15.99
C ALA A 269 4.28 -0.76 15.43
N LEU A 270 4.60 -0.82 14.14
CA LEU A 270 5.31 0.27 13.46
C LEU A 270 4.47 1.56 13.49
N ALA A 271 3.17 1.48 13.20
CA ALA A 271 2.28 2.63 13.23
C ALA A 271 2.16 3.24 14.65
N ILE A 272 2.06 2.40 15.70
CA ILE A 272 2.09 2.86 17.11
C ILE A 272 3.41 3.57 17.38
N SER A 273 4.55 2.97 17.00
CA SER A 273 5.88 3.55 17.22
C SER A 273 6.06 4.88 16.48
N ILE A 274 5.54 5.02 15.25
CA ILE A 274 5.53 6.29 14.50
C ILE A 274 4.75 7.36 15.27
N CYS A 275 3.54 7.02 15.75
CA CYS A 275 2.69 7.92 16.52
C CYS A 275 3.39 8.36 17.81
N ASP A 276 4.02 7.43 18.54
CA ASP A 276 4.74 7.71 19.78
C ASP A 276 5.93 8.66 19.57
N VAL A 277 6.76 8.39 18.54
CA VAL A 277 7.90 9.24 18.17
C VAL A 277 7.44 10.65 17.78
N LEU A 278 6.35 10.74 17.03
CA LEU A 278 5.77 12.00 16.59
C LEU A 278 5.27 12.83 17.78
N PHE A 279 4.50 12.23 18.69
CA PHE A 279 3.91 12.90 19.84
C PHE A 279 4.97 13.33 20.85
N GLU A 280 5.94 12.45 21.16
CA GLU A 280 7.06 12.80 22.03
C GLU A 280 7.85 14.02 21.51
N ARG A 281 8.15 14.03 20.19
CA ARG A 281 8.86 15.16 19.56
C ARG A 281 8.11 16.48 19.67
N GLU A 282 6.79 16.43 19.68
CA GLU A 282 5.91 17.60 19.79
C GLU A 282 5.54 17.95 21.24
N GLY A 283 6.04 17.19 22.21
CA GLY A 283 5.69 17.37 23.63
C GLY A 283 4.22 17.06 23.93
N ARG A 284 3.57 16.21 23.10
CA ARG A 284 2.20 15.73 23.30
C ARG A 284 2.22 14.49 24.18
N GLU A 285 1.13 14.27 24.90
CA GLU A 285 0.90 13.01 25.60
C GLU A 285 0.68 11.88 24.59
N LEU A 286 1.24 10.69 24.88
CA LEU A 286 1.00 9.50 24.07
C LEU A 286 -0.47 9.09 24.18
N LEU A 287 -1.00 8.47 23.12
CA LEU A 287 -2.34 7.90 23.17
C LEU A 287 -2.46 6.89 24.32
N SER A 288 -3.56 6.95 25.05
CA SER A 288 -3.84 5.94 26.08
C SER A 288 -3.98 4.55 25.44
N ARG A 289 -3.88 3.51 26.26
CA ARG A 289 -4.07 2.12 25.80
C ARG A 289 -5.42 1.94 25.12
N GLU A 290 -6.48 2.49 25.69
CA GLU A 290 -7.86 2.39 25.21
C GLU A 290 -8.02 3.03 23.83
N LEU A 291 -7.44 4.21 23.61
CA LEU A 291 -7.49 4.89 22.31
C LEU A 291 -6.70 4.14 21.23
N VAL A 292 -5.55 3.54 21.58
CA VAL A 292 -4.79 2.69 20.67
C VAL A 292 -5.61 1.45 20.30
N ASP A 293 -6.19 0.78 21.28
CA ASP A 293 -6.99 -0.43 21.07
C ASP A 293 -8.21 -0.14 20.20
N GLU A 294 -8.94 0.93 20.48
CA GLU A 294 -10.07 1.38 19.67
C GLU A 294 -9.66 1.70 18.23
N ALA A 295 -8.54 2.40 18.04
CA ALA A 295 -8.00 2.69 16.71
C ALA A 295 -7.71 1.41 15.92
N LEU A 296 -7.03 0.44 16.55
CA LEU A 296 -6.65 -0.81 15.90
C LEU A 296 -7.85 -1.68 15.49
N HIS A 297 -8.91 -1.69 16.30
CA HIS A 297 -10.15 -2.39 15.97
C HIS A 297 -10.92 -1.76 14.80
N GLN A 298 -10.72 -0.48 14.53
CA GLN A 298 -11.39 0.25 13.45
C GLN A 298 -10.61 0.29 12.15
N VAL A 299 -9.40 -0.29 12.09
CA VAL A 299 -8.58 -0.29 10.88
C VAL A 299 -9.22 -1.14 9.80
N VAL A 300 -9.45 -0.52 8.63
CA VAL A 300 -9.90 -1.19 7.42
C VAL A 300 -8.92 -0.90 6.29
N TRP A 301 -8.49 -1.95 5.59
CA TRP A 301 -7.64 -1.79 4.42
C TRP A 301 -8.02 -2.81 3.34
N PRO A 302 -8.83 -2.41 2.35
CA PRO A 302 -9.29 -3.33 1.30
C PRO A 302 -8.15 -4.02 0.56
N GLY A 303 -8.36 -5.28 0.18
CA GLY A 303 -7.39 -6.09 -0.54
C GLY A 303 -6.18 -6.55 0.31
N ARG A 304 -6.32 -6.60 1.65
CA ARG A 304 -5.34 -7.21 2.56
C ARG A 304 -6.02 -8.27 3.42
N MET A 305 -6.02 -9.50 2.93
CA MET A 305 -6.82 -10.61 3.46
C MET A 305 -8.28 -10.18 3.77
N GLU A 306 -8.83 -9.37 2.88
CA GLU A 306 -10.18 -8.82 3.02
C GLU A 306 -11.22 -9.93 2.85
N VAL A 307 -12.03 -10.16 3.86
CA VAL A 307 -13.18 -11.06 3.77
C VAL A 307 -14.33 -10.32 3.08
N VAL A 308 -14.60 -10.62 1.82
CA VAL A 308 -15.70 -10.01 1.06
C VAL A 308 -16.99 -10.82 1.13
N SER A 309 -16.93 -12.10 1.44
CA SER A 309 -18.08 -12.96 1.73
C SER A 309 -17.71 -13.99 2.80
N GLN A 310 -18.64 -14.33 3.66
CA GLN A 310 -18.46 -15.36 4.69
C GLN A 310 -19.14 -16.70 4.31
N ASN A 311 -20.10 -16.67 3.39
CA ASN A 311 -20.83 -17.86 2.97
C ASN A 311 -21.27 -17.76 1.50
N PRO A 312 -20.50 -18.33 0.56
CA PRO A 312 -19.22 -18.99 0.79
C PRO A 312 -18.10 -18.02 1.18
N MET A 313 -17.06 -18.54 1.84
CA MET A 313 -15.91 -17.71 2.25
C MET A 313 -15.10 -17.27 1.04
N ILE A 314 -14.95 -15.95 0.87
CA ILE A 314 -14.14 -15.34 -0.20
C ILE A 314 -13.19 -14.31 0.40
N LEU A 315 -11.90 -14.47 0.11
CA LEU A 315 -10.81 -13.58 0.54
C LEU A 315 -10.17 -12.88 -0.66
N LEU A 316 -9.91 -11.59 -0.51
CA LEU A 316 -9.10 -10.80 -1.45
C LEU A 316 -7.79 -10.39 -0.81
N ASP A 317 -6.67 -10.64 -1.50
CA ASP A 317 -5.35 -10.20 -1.04
C ASP A 317 -4.46 -9.72 -2.19
N GLY A 318 -3.80 -8.58 -1.99
CA GLY A 318 -2.93 -7.95 -2.99
C GLY A 318 -1.48 -8.43 -2.99
N ALA A 319 -1.16 -9.60 -2.43
CA ALA A 319 0.19 -10.17 -2.47
C ALA A 319 0.61 -10.43 -3.93
N HIS A 320 1.71 -9.80 -4.35
CA HIS A 320 2.15 -9.77 -5.75
C HIS A 320 3.67 -9.91 -5.93
N ASN A 321 4.36 -10.32 -4.89
CA ASN A 321 5.78 -10.68 -4.90
C ASN A 321 6.03 -11.83 -3.94
N PRO A 322 7.15 -12.59 -4.06
CA PRO A 322 7.43 -13.73 -3.20
C PRO A 322 7.43 -13.41 -1.71
N HIS A 323 7.93 -12.23 -1.32
CA HIS A 323 7.97 -11.78 0.08
C HIS A 323 6.58 -11.45 0.66
N ALA A 324 5.57 -11.20 -0.18
CA ALA A 324 4.18 -11.02 0.25
C ALA A 324 3.39 -12.33 0.21
N VAL A 325 3.66 -13.22 -0.76
CA VAL A 325 2.98 -14.53 -0.89
C VAL A 325 3.31 -15.43 0.28
N ALA A 326 4.56 -15.50 0.73
CA ALA A 326 4.95 -16.36 1.86
C ALA A 326 4.19 -16.05 3.17
N PRO A 327 4.07 -14.79 3.64
CA PRO A 327 3.23 -14.46 4.81
C PRO A 327 1.73 -14.74 4.59
N LEU A 328 1.21 -14.58 3.38
CA LEU A 328 -0.16 -14.90 3.06
C LEU A 328 -0.42 -16.40 3.20
N ILE A 329 0.46 -17.25 2.64
CA ILE A 329 0.40 -18.71 2.79
C ILE A 329 0.44 -19.11 4.26
N ALA A 330 1.35 -18.52 5.06
CA ALA A 330 1.44 -18.79 6.48
C ALA A 330 0.13 -18.46 7.23
N SER A 331 -0.48 -17.31 6.89
CA SER A 331 -1.77 -16.90 7.46
C SER A 331 -2.92 -17.83 7.06
N LEU A 332 -2.93 -18.29 5.79
CA LEU A 332 -3.94 -19.24 5.31
C LEU A 332 -3.82 -20.60 5.98
N ARG A 333 -2.60 -21.09 6.24
CA ARG A 333 -2.36 -22.34 6.99
C ARG A 333 -2.88 -22.25 8.42
N GLU A 334 -2.70 -21.12 9.06
CA GLU A 334 -3.11 -20.91 10.45
C GLU A 334 -4.61 -20.71 10.60
N LEU A 335 -5.19 -19.79 9.81
CA LEU A 335 -6.61 -19.45 9.91
C LEU A 335 -7.54 -20.52 9.33
N PHE A 336 -7.05 -21.26 8.33
CA PHE A 336 -7.85 -22.24 7.58
C PHE A 336 -7.14 -23.59 7.41
N PRO A 337 -6.73 -24.25 8.52
CA PRO A 337 -5.89 -25.46 8.46
C PRO A 337 -6.55 -26.65 7.76
N SER A 338 -7.86 -26.79 7.89
CA SER A 338 -8.61 -27.96 7.37
C SER A 338 -9.46 -27.68 6.13
N GLN A 339 -9.61 -26.40 5.74
CA GLN A 339 -10.42 -26.02 4.60
C GLN A 339 -9.69 -26.31 3.28
N ASN A 340 -10.44 -26.72 2.26
CA ASN A 340 -9.97 -26.70 0.89
C ASN A 340 -9.88 -25.25 0.41
N LYS A 341 -8.87 -24.94 -0.36
CA LYS A 341 -8.57 -23.59 -0.81
C LYS A 341 -8.48 -23.55 -2.33
N THR A 342 -9.32 -22.76 -2.97
CA THR A 342 -9.17 -22.45 -4.39
C THR A 342 -8.54 -21.08 -4.52
N ILE A 343 -7.36 -21.00 -5.15
CA ILE A 343 -6.59 -19.78 -5.33
C ILE A 343 -6.73 -19.36 -6.80
N LEU A 344 -7.39 -18.24 -7.05
CA LEU A 344 -7.45 -17.58 -8.35
C LEU A 344 -6.34 -16.53 -8.42
N PHE A 345 -5.31 -16.79 -9.22
CA PHE A 345 -4.06 -16.06 -9.22
C PHE A 345 -3.71 -15.47 -10.58
N THR A 346 -3.20 -14.25 -10.56
CA THR A 346 -2.55 -13.59 -11.70
C THR A 346 -1.60 -12.50 -11.20
N CYS A 347 -0.69 -12.01 -12.05
CA CYS A 347 0.14 -10.86 -11.72
C CYS A 347 0.51 -10.06 -12.98
N ILE A 348 1.22 -8.93 -12.79
CA ILE A 348 1.77 -8.16 -13.90
C ILE A 348 3.16 -8.68 -14.29
N ARG A 349 3.58 -8.44 -15.57
CA ARG A 349 4.83 -8.97 -16.16
C ARG A 349 6.11 -8.61 -15.41
N THR A 350 6.11 -7.52 -14.66
CA THR A 350 7.28 -7.08 -13.90
C THR A 350 7.49 -7.85 -12.59
N LYS A 351 6.62 -8.80 -12.27
CA LYS A 351 6.66 -9.60 -11.03
C LYS A 351 7.20 -11.00 -11.29
N ALA A 352 7.76 -11.61 -10.25
CA ALA A 352 8.39 -12.94 -10.28
C ALA A 352 7.34 -14.06 -10.28
N LEU A 353 6.60 -14.23 -11.38
CA LEU A 353 5.51 -15.21 -11.54
C LEU A 353 5.95 -16.61 -11.11
N GLU A 354 7.06 -17.11 -11.67
CA GLU A 354 7.54 -18.46 -11.43
C GLU A 354 7.81 -18.78 -9.96
N GLU A 355 8.47 -17.84 -9.27
CA GLU A 355 8.77 -17.99 -7.84
C GLU A 355 7.50 -18.04 -6.99
N MET A 356 6.51 -17.20 -7.32
CA MET A 356 5.23 -17.19 -6.62
C MET A 356 4.43 -18.47 -6.88
N LEU A 357 4.44 -19.01 -8.13
CA LEU A 357 3.77 -20.27 -8.43
C LEU A 357 4.36 -21.43 -7.63
N ILE A 358 5.68 -21.50 -7.50
CA ILE A 358 6.35 -22.52 -6.68
C ILE A 358 5.89 -22.42 -5.22
N GLN A 359 5.84 -21.22 -4.64
CA GLN A 359 5.37 -21.03 -3.27
C GLN A 359 3.90 -21.45 -3.09
N TRP A 360 3.02 -21.10 -4.04
CA TRP A 360 1.61 -21.50 -3.97
C TRP A 360 1.41 -23.01 -4.03
N GLN A 361 2.25 -23.73 -4.78
CA GLN A 361 2.19 -25.19 -4.86
C GLN A 361 2.60 -25.90 -3.57
N GLU A 362 3.25 -25.19 -2.62
CA GLU A 362 3.57 -25.71 -1.29
C GLU A 362 2.39 -25.65 -0.30
N LEU A 363 1.28 -24.98 -0.65
CA LEU A 363 0.11 -24.88 0.21
C LEU A 363 -0.75 -26.13 0.11
N GLU A 364 -0.87 -26.85 1.22
CA GLU A 364 -1.67 -28.07 1.28
C GLU A 364 -3.16 -27.78 1.17
N ASN A 365 -3.93 -28.77 0.70
CA ASN A 365 -5.37 -28.67 0.49
C ASN A 365 -5.73 -27.46 -0.38
N SER A 366 -4.93 -27.22 -1.43
CA SER A 366 -5.14 -26.08 -2.31
C SER A 366 -5.20 -26.47 -3.80
N ARG A 367 -6.01 -25.74 -4.55
CA ARG A 367 -6.11 -25.76 -6.02
C ARG A 367 -5.72 -24.39 -6.53
N LEU A 368 -4.61 -24.31 -7.25
CA LEU A 368 -4.14 -23.09 -7.87
C LEU A 368 -4.65 -22.98 -9.31
N ILE A 369 -5.31 -21.88 -9.63
CA ILE A 369 -5.90 -21.59 -10.94
C ILE A 369 -5.31 -20.27 -11.43
N LEU A 370 -4.87 -20.26 -12.68
CA LEU A 370 -4.32 -19.07 -13.31
C LEU A 370 -5.36 -18.35 -14.16
N THR A 371 -5.26 -17.02 -14.17
CA THR A 371 -6.08 -16.17 -15.03
C THR A 371 -5.30 -14.95 -15.51
N THR A 372 -5.90 -14.19 -16.42
CA THR A 372 -5.42 -12.86 -16.82
C THR A 372 -6.51 -11.82 -16.57
N PHE A 373 -6.18 -10.54 -16.69
CA PHE A 373 -7.12 -9.42 -16.50
C PHE A 373 -6.81 -8.26 -17.46
N GLU A 374 -7.73 -7.33 -17.59
CA GLU A 374 -7.61 -6.19 -18.50
C GLU A 374 -6.65 -5.12 -17.94
N ASP A 375 -5.37 -5.26 -18.25
CA ASP A 375 -4.33 -4.25 -17.97
C ASP A 375 -3.17 -4.45 -18.97
N PRO A 376 -2.60 -3.39 -19.57
CA PRO A 376 -1.49 -3.52 -20.52
C PRO A 376 -0.24 -4.18 -19.91
N ARG A 377 -0.10 -4.14 -18.59
CA ARG A 377 1.03 -4.74 -17.84
C ARG A 377 0.77 -6.21 -17.47
N ALA A 378 -0.48 -6.69 -17.55
CA ALA A 378 -0.81 -8.07 -17.22
C ALA A 378 -0.14 -9.05 -18.20
N TYR A 379 0.11 -10.26 -17.74
CA TYR A 379 0.45 -11.35 -18.63
C TYR A 379 -0.70 -11.59 -19.62
N SER A 380 -0.38 -11.80 -20.90
CA SER A 380 -1.38 -12.15 -21.90
C SER A 380 -1.96 -13.55 -21.64
N GLN A 381 -3.11 -13.84 -22.22
CA GLN A 381 -3.73 -15.16 -22.10
C GLN A 381 -2.82 -16.29 -22.63
N GLU A 382 -2.03 -16.02 -23.69
CA GLU A 382 -1.07 -17.00 -24.22
C GLU A 382 0.07 -17.29 -23.23
N GLU A 383 0.62 -16.25 -22.59
CA GLU A 383 1.66 -16.37 -21.57
C GLU A 383 1.14 -17.12 -20.33
N ILE A 384 -0.07 -16.80 -19.86
CA ILE A 384 -0.71 -17.50 -18.72
C ILE A 384 -0.98 -18.97 -19.09
N ARG A 385 -1.46 -19.26 -20.30
CA ARG A 385 -1.67 -20.63 -20.78
C ARG A 385 -0.37 -21.42 -20.85
N ALA A 386 0.73 -20.78 -21.28
CA ALA A 386 2.05 -21.40 -21.31
C ALA A 386 2.55 -21.73 -19.89
N ALA A 387 2.38 -20.80 -18.93
CA ALA A 387 2.73 -21.00 -17.53
C ALA A 387 1.86 -22.12 -16.89
N ALA A 388 0.56 -22.11 -17.13
CA ALA A 388 -0.36 -23.12 -16.65
C ALA A 388 0.04 -24.52 -17.15
N LYS A 389 0.34 -24.67 -18.45
CA LYS A 389 0.82 -25.93 -19.03
C LYS A 389 2.14 -26.38 -18.40
N LYS A 390 3.10 -25.47 -18.21
CA LYS A 390 4.41 -25.75 -17.60
C LYS A 390 4.28 -26.30 -16.18
N HIS A 391 3.41 -25.70 -15.38
CA HIS A 391 3.20 -26.05 -13.98
C HIS A 391 2.05 -27.03 -13.73
N GLN A 392 1.43 -27.56 -14.79
CA GLN A 392 0.28 -28.48 -14.74
C GLN A 392 -0.91 -27.90 -13.95
N LEU A 393 -1.16 -26.60 -14.14
CA LEU A 393 -2.24 -25.85 -13.52
C LEU A 393 -3.40 -25.63 -14.49
N GLU A 394 -4.57 -25.30 -13.96
CA GLU A 394 -5.73 -24.85 -14.72
C GLU A 394 -5.61 -23.37 -15.11
N GLU A 395 -6.11 -23.02 -16.29
CA GLU A 395 -6.27 -21.64 -16.75
C GLU A 395 -7.76 -21.38 -17.05
N VAL A 396 -8.28 -20.25 -16.58
CA VAL A 396 -9.68 -19.87 -16.70
C VAL A 396 -9.85 -18.40 -17.08
N ASN A 397 -11.02 -18.06 -17.63
CA ASN A 397 -11.51 -16.69 -17.60
C ASN A 397 -12.08 -16.40 -16.20
N TRP A 398 -11.61 -15.35 -15.50
CA TRP A 398 -11.99 -15.09 -14.13
C TRP A 398 -13.47 -14.72 -13.95
N GLN A 399 -14.10 -14.01 -14.93
CA GLN A 399 -15.52 -13.66 -14.86
C GLN A 399 -16.40 -14.90 -14.93
N GLU A 400 -16.12 -15.77 -15.93
CA GLU A 400 -16.83 -17.02 -16.10
C GLU A 400 -16.63 -17.95 -14.90
N PHE A 401 -15.40 -18.00 -14.39
CA PHE A 401 -15.09 -18.78 -13.21
C PHE A 401 -15.90 -18.29 -11.99
N LEU A 402 -15.84 -17.00 -11.66
CA LEU A 402 -16.56 -16.44 -10.50
C LEU A 402 -18.09 -16.55 -10.63
N GLN A 403 -18.61 -16.46 -11.86
CA GLN A 403 -20.04 -16.63 -12.12
C GLN A 403 -20.53 -18.06 -11.83
N ASN A 404 -19.68 -19.05 -12.09
CA ASN A 404 -20.03 -20.47 -11.97
C ASN A 404 -19.44 -21.15 -10.73
N TRP A 405 -18.54 -20.48 -10.01
CA TRP A 405 -17.91 -21.08 -8.84
C TRP A 405 -18.91 -21.28 -7.70
N GLN A 406 -18.93 -22.49 -7.19
CA GLN A 406 -19.72 -22.87 -6.02
C GLN A 406 -18.78 -23.60 -5.06
N ALA A 407 -18.77 -23.17 -3.79
CA ALA A 407 -17.93 -23.81 -2.79
C ALA A 407 -18.39 -25.26 -2.53
N GLU A 408 -17.46 -26.19 -2.55
CA GLU A 408 -17.66 -27.56 -2.15
C GLU A 408 -17.46 -27.72 -0.64
N GLY A 409 -18.54 -27.91 0.11
CA GLY A 409 -18.45 -28.05 1.58
C GLY A 409 -17.97 -26.77 2.27
N ASN A 410 -16.77 -26.82 2.90
CA ASN A 410 -16.14 -25.69 3.58
C ASN A 410 -14.99 -25.05 2.77
N GLU A 411 -15.04 -25.17 1.45
CA GLU A 411 -14.05 -24.57 0.57
C GLU A 411 -14.06 -23.04 0.66
N LEU A 412 -12.88 -22.43 0.60
CA LEU A 412 -12.74 -20.99 0.50
C LEU A 412 -12.05 -20.59 -0.81
N LEU A 413 -12.46 -19.44 -1.36
CA LEU A 413 -11.84 -18.83 -2.52
C LEU A 413 -10.91 -17.70 -2.10
N ILE A 414 -9.69 -17.74 -2.61
CA ILE A 414 -8.70 -16.66 -2.46
C ILE A 414 -8.45 -16.06 -3.84
N VAL A 415 -8.66 -14.74 -4.00
CA VAL A 415 -8.30 -14.02 -5.23
C VAL A 415 -7.11 -13.13 -4.91
N THR A 416 -6.00 -13.29 -5.67
CA THR A 416 -4.74 -12.65 -5.31
C THR A 416 -3.78 -12.47 -6.49
N GLY A 417 -2.65 -11.78 -6.25
CA GLY A 417 -1.51 -11.63 -7.16
C GLY A 417 -1.37 -10.24 -7.80
N SER A 418 -2.39 -9.38 -7.72
CA SER A 418 -2.29 -8.00 -8.19
C SER A 418 -3.40 -7.12 -7.62
N LEU A 419 -3.06 -5.95 -7.09
CA LEU A 419 -4.05 -4.94 -6.69
C LEU A 419 -4.89 -4.45 -7.89
N TYR A 420 -4.27 -4.36 -9.08
CA TYR A 420 -5.00 -4.00 -10.31
C TYR A 420 -6.01 -5.06 -10.73
N PHE A 421 -5.72 -6.33 -10.46
CA PHE A 421 -6.68 -7.42 -10.65
C PHE A 421 -7.81 -7.32 -9.62
N LEU A 422 -7.47 -7.11 -8.36
CA LEU A 422 -8.47 -6.97 -7.29
C LEU A 422 -9.40 -5.78 -7.53
N SER A 423 -8.92 -4.69 -8.12
CA SER A 423 -9.77 -3.53 -8.46
C SER A 423 -10.89 -3.87 -9.46
N GLN A 424 -10.71 -4.91 -10.28
CA GLN A 424 -11.74 -5.41 -11.20
C GLN A 424 -12.64 -6.47 -10.54
N VAL A 425 -12.06 -7.36 -9.76
CA VAL A 425 -12.78 -8.48 -9.13
C VAL A 425 -13.66 -8.00 -7.96
N ARG A 426 -13.15 -7.13 -7.10
CA ARG A 426 -13.88 -6.69 -5.89
C ARG A 426 -15.26 -6.07 -6.19
N PRO A 427 -15.39 -5.10 -7.13
CA PRO A 427 -16.70 -4.56 -7.50
C PRO A 427 -17.62 -5.60 -8.12
N TYR A 428 -17.06 -6.59 -8.85
CA TYR A 428 -17.84 -7.67 -9.44
C TYR A 428 -18.48 -8.53 -8.35
N LEU A 429 -17.73 -8.97 -7.34
CA LEU A 429 -18.23 -9.78 -6.22
C LEU A 429 -19.27 -9.03 -5.39
N LEU A 430 -19.02 -7.77 -5.03
CA LEU A 430 -19.95 -6.97 -4.20
C LEU A 430 -21.26 -6.59 -4.89
N LYS A 431 -21.30 -6.58 -6.24
CA LYS A 431 -22.56 -6.39 -7.00
C LYS A 431 -23.39 -7.66 -7.00
N THR A 432 -22.77 -8.81 -7.05
CA THR A 432 -23.47 -10.12 -7.07
C THR A 432 -24.14 -10.43 -5.74
N GLU A 433 -23.54 -10.04 -4.62
CA GLU A 433 -24.15 -10.20 -3.28
C GLU A 433 -25.39 -9.31 -3.04
N LYS A 434 -25.46 -8.14 -3.70
CA LYS A 434 -26.65 -7.24 -3.61
C LYS A 434 -27.83 -7.71 -4.47
N SER A 435 -27.62 -8.70 -5.33
CA SER A 435 -28.62 -9.21 -6.27
C SER A 435 -29.22 -10.55 -5.83
N ASN A 436 -28.71 -11.16 -4.77
CA ASN A 436 -29.23 -12.36 -4.09
C ASN A 436 -29.80 -11.96 -2.72
#